data_6db7a9b4c135ea48e88e5feb141c17a5
#
_entry.id   6db7a9b4c135ea48e88e5feb141c17a5
#
_cell.length_a   1.000
_cell.length_b   1.000
_cell.length_c   1.000
_cell.angle_alpha   90.00
_cell.angle_beta   90.00
_cell.angle_gamma   90.00
#
_symmetry.space_group_name_H-M   'P 1'
#
loop_
_entity.id
_entity.type
_entity.pdbx_description
1 polymer ?
#
loop_
_entity_poly.entity_id
_entity_poly.type
_entity_poly.pdbx_seq_one_letter_code
_entity_poly.pdbx_strand_id
1 'polypeptide(L)'
;MELKYPVSDKFCGLICLVMCLGGPVKAHPHVFVDARTGFIFDADGQLETISISWTYDEFTTLILFESLNLDQDGDGQFNDTDRAAIIEGETNWDSAYKGDVYLEFAGQDYPLGRPEAAAVTLNNNQVEVSFDLPLSQPIRIETAPVFLRLYDPFFYYAYTIVPPTDPTDLPEDCQAQIVPFEPNAADSALQDKLAALGREDMPAVGNVGRLCSDEVQLTCG
;
A
#
# COMPACT_ATOMS: atom_id res chain seq x y z
N MET A 1 39.66 39.93 43.47
CA MET A 1 38.86 38.99 44.27
C MET A 1 38.16 38.08 43.28
N GLU A 2 38.87 37.01 42.87
CA GLU A 2 38.33 36.02 41.84
C GLU A 2 37.59 34.92 42.57
N LEU A 3 36.31 34.78 42.24
CA LEU A 3 35.49 33.63 42.68
C LEU A 3 35.72 32.45 41.72
N LYS A 4 36.47 31.44 42.15
CA LYS A 4 36.55 30.13 41.50
C LYS A 4 35.38 29.28 41.99
N TYR A 5 34.46 28.91 41.07
CA TYR A 5 33.47 27.87 41.32
C TYR A 5 34.04 26.51 40.91
N PRO A 6 34.01 25.47 41.72
CA PRO A 6 34.41 24.14 41.30
C PRO A 6 33.29 23.50 40.45
N VAL A 7 33.60 23.18 39.20
CA VAL A 7 32.74 22.39 38.35
C VAL A 7 32.81 20.94 38.86
N SER A 8 31.68 20.40 39.31
CA SER A 8 31.58 19.06 39.83
C SER A 8 31.59 18.06 38.67
N ASP A 9 32.64 17.21 38.62
CA ASP A 9 32.83 16.11 37.61
C ASP A 9 31.78 15.01 37.63
N LYS A 10 30.71 15.16 38.41
CA LYS A 10 29.65 14.15 38.54
C LYS A 10 28.51 14.32 37.55
N PHE A 11 28.47 15.40 36.76
CA PHE A 11 27.38 15.64 35.82
C PHE A 11 27.61 15.07 34.41
N CYS A 12 28.85 14.72 34.08
CA CYS A 12 29.21 14.20 32.76
C CYS A 12 28.88 12.69 32.59
N GLY A 13 28.71 11.94 33.69
CA GLY A 13 28.41 10.51 33.65
C GLY A 13 26.94 10.13 33.37
N LEU A 14 26.00 11.09 33.57
CA LEU A 14 24.56 10.78 33.44
C LEU A 14 24.04 11.05 32.04
N ILE A 15 24.70 11.86 31.23
CA ILE A 15 24.27 12.17 29.84
C ILE A 15 24.64 11.05 28.86
N CYS A 16 25.71 10.28 29.12
CA CYS A 16 26.10 9.16 28.27
C CYS A 16 25.22 7.89 28.41
N LEU A 17 24.43 7.77 29.48
CA LEU A 17 23.64 6.54 29.72
C LEU A 17 22.26 6.57 29.06
N VAL A 18 21.79 7.73 28.60
CA VAL A 18 20.47 7.87 27.95
C VAL A 18 20.51 7.57 26.44
N MET A 19 21.71 7.56 25.82
CA MET A 19 21.83 7.28 24.37
C MET A 19 21.87 5.81 23.97
N CYS A 20 21.83 4.87 24.92
CA CYS A 20 21.87 3.43 24.60
C CYS A 20 20.52 2.71 24.66
N LEU A 21 19.39 3.44 24.78
CA LEU A 21 18.05 2.85 24.78
C LEU A 21 17.36 2.93 23.40
N GLY A 22 18.11 3.18 22.32
CA GLY A 22 17.62 3.02 20.96
C GLY A 22 17.39 1.55 20.69
N GLY A 23 16.17 1.03 20.89
CA GLY A 23 15.77 -0.27 20.37
C GLY A 23 15.95 -0.32 18.86
N PRO A 24 16.04 -1.50 18.24
CA PRO A 24 16.14 -1.63 16.81
C PRO A 24 14.93 -0.92 16.17
N VAL A 25 15.21 0.06 15.33
CA VAL A 25 14.17 0.69 14.50
C VAL A 25 13.78 -0.34 13.46
N LYS A 26 12.54 -0.82 13.52
CA LYS A 26 12.00 -1.74 12.50
C LYS A 26 11.98 -0.99 11.17
N ALA A 27 12.54 -1.58 10.13
CA ALA A 27 12.78 -0.90 8.87
C ALA A 27 11.87 -1.38 7.72
N HIS A 28 11.14 -2.48 7.84
CA HIS A 28 10.16 -2.96 6.86
C HIS A 28 8.84 -3.28 7.56
N PRO A 29 7.70 -2.90 6.98
CA PRO A 29 7.51 -2.07 5.77
C PRO A 29 7.78 -0.59 6.03
N HIS A 30 7.98 0.19 4.96
CA HIS A 30 8.24 1.64 5.02
C HIS A 30 7.03 2.49 4.70
N VAL A 31 6.12 1.96 3.88
CA VAL A 31 4.91 2.63 3.40
C VAL A 31 3.70 1.78 3.79
N PHE A 32 2.72 2.40 4.39
CA PHE A 32 1.46 1.76 4.75
C PHE A 32 0.34 2.33 3.89
N VAL A 33 -0.43 1.44 3.26
CA VAL A 33 -1.49 1.80 2.34
C VAL A 33 -2.78 1.11 2.75
N ASP A 34 -3.82 1.90 3.02
CA ASP A 34 -5.18 1.38 3.08
C ASP A 34 -5.73 1.29 1.66
N ALA A 35 -5.95 0.07 1.19
CA ALA A 35 -6.39 -0.19 -0.17
C ALA A 35 -7.87 -0.58 -0.21
N ARG A 36 -8.61 -0.02 -1.17
CA ARG A 36 -9.98 -0.44 -1.50
C ARG A 36 -9.98 -1.03 -2.90
N THR A 37 -10.80 -2.03 -3.08
CA THR A 37 -10.93 -2.73 -4.35
C THR A 37 -12.39 -2.75 -4.79
N GLY A 38 -12.62 -2.58 -6.09
CA GLY A 38 -13.92 -2.70 -6.73
C GLY A 38 -13.85 -3.61 -7.94
N PHE A 39 -15.01 -4.09 -8.38
CA PHE A 39 -15.14 -4.99 -9.51
C PHE A 39 -16.18 -4.42 -10.47
N ILE A 40 -15.79 -4.16 -11.70
CA ILE A 40 -16.64 -3.57 -12.73
C ILE A 40 -16.97 -4.65 -13.75
N PHE A 41 -18.27 -4.82 -14.01
CA PHE A 41 -18.79 -5.82 -14.92
C PHE A 41 -19.33 -5.15 -16.19
N ASP A 42 -19.16 -5.82 -17.33
CA ASP A 42 -19.74 -5.42 -18.59
C ASP A 42 -21.25 -5.71 -18.66
N ALA A 43 -21.90 -5.32 -19.77
CA ALA A 43 -23.33 -5.53 -20.00
C ALA A 43 -23.71 -7.01 -20.12
N ASP A 44 -22.75 -7.89 -20.38
CA ASP A 44 -22.94 -9.35 -20.49
C ASP A 44 -22.68 -10.08 -19.16
N GLY A 45 -22.43 -9.31 -18.07
CA GLY A 45 -22.14 -9.82 -16.73
C GLY A 45 -20.76 -10.47 -16.60
N GLN A 46 -19.79 -10.05 -17.42
CA GLN A 46 -18.41 -10.47 -17.30
C GLN A 46 -17.60 -9.43 -16.55
N LEU A 47 -16.70 -9.84 -15.65
CA LEU A 47 -15.75 -8.95 -15.00
C LEU A 47 -14.78 -8.41 -16.04
N GLU A 48 -14.74 -7.10 -16.22
CA GLU A 48 -13.89 -6.42 -17.22
C GLU A 48 -12.80 -5.53 -16.62
N THR A 49 -13.01 -5.04 -15.38
CA THR A 49 -12.10 -4.06 -14.77
C THR A 49 -12.03 -4.25 -13.26
N ILE A 50 -10.85 -4.07 -12.71
CA ILE A 50 -10.62 -3.94 -11.26
C ILE A 50 -10.43 -2.46 -10.95
N SER A 51 -11.24 -1.90 -10.05
CA SER A 51 -11.05 -0.55 -9.53
C SER A 51 -10.22 -0.61 -8.24
N ILE A 52 -9.24 0.26 -8.12
CA ILE A 52 -8.32 0.34 -6.98
C ILE A 52 -8.34 1.76 -6.42
N SER A 53 -8.28 1.86 -5.09
CA SER A 53 -8.01 3.12 -4.40
C SER A 53 -6.94 2.86 -3.33
N TRP A 54 -5.88 3.66 -3.32
CA TRP A 54 -4.79 3.65 -2.33
C TRP A 54 -4.83 4.91 -1.49
N THR A 55 -5.01 4.77 -0.20
CA THR A 55 -4.88 5.86 0.76
C THR A 55 -3.56 5.69 1.49
N TYR A 56 -2.64 6.63 1.30
CA TYR A 56 -1.33 6.61 1.95
C TYR A 56 -1.43 7.04 3.41
N ASP A 57 -0.56 6.51 4.26
CA ASP A 57 -0.40 7.00 5.63
C ASP A 57 0.04 8.47 5.68
N GLU A 58 -0.11 9.11 6.85
CA GLU A 58 0.20 10.53 7.02
C GLU A 58 1.69 10.85 6.75
N PHE A 59 2.60 9.94 7.09
CA PHE A 59 4.03 10.15 6.88
C PHE A 59 4.40 10.07 5.40
N THR A 60 3.89 9.07 4.70
CA THR A 60 4.05 8.93 3.25
C THR A 60 3.42 10.11 2.51
N THR A 61 2.25 10.56 2.94
CA THR A 61 1.61 11.78 2.42
C THR A 61 2.54 13.00 2.54
N LEU A 62 3.17 13.22 3.69
CA LEU A 62 4.13 14.32 3.86
C LEU A 62 5.35 14.19 2.94
N ILE A 63 5.85 12.96 2.72
CA ILE A 63 6.95 12.71 1.77
C ILE A 63 6.52 13.07 0.34
N LEU A 64 5.29 12.73 -0.07
CA LEU A 64 4.76 13.10 -1.38
C LEU A 64 4.66 14.62 -1.54
N PHE A 65 4.15 15.32 -0.53
CA PHE A 65 4.09 16.79 -0.52
C PHE A 65 5.47 17.40 -0.75
N GLU A 66 6.49 16.92 -0.03
CA GLU A 66 7.85 17.46 -0.14
C GLU A 66 8.51 17.07 -1.47
N SER A 67 8.45 15.79 -1.85
CA SER A 67 9.17 15.27 -3.02
C SER A 67 8.63 15.78 -4.35
N LEU A 68 7.30 15.97 -4.44
CA LEU A 68 6.62 16.50 -5.62
C LEU A 68 6.38 18.02 -5.54
N ASN A 69 6.79 18.66 -4.42
CA ASN A 69 6.61 20.09 -4.18
C ASN A 69 5.14 20.53 -4.39
N LEU A 70 4.22 19.78 -3.76
CA LEU A 70 2.77 20.01 -3.84
C LEU A 70 2.35 21.21 -2.98
N ASP A 71 1.13 21.74 -3.24
CA ASP A 71 0.51 22.82 -2.46
C ASP A 71 1.44 24.03 -2.27
N GLN A 72 2.05 24.52 -3.36
CA GLN A 72 2.99 25.63 -3.31
C GLN A 72 2.38 26.95 -2.85
N ASP A 73 1.08 27.13 -3.00
CA ASP A 73 0.33 28.30 -2.53
C ASP A 73 -0.11 28.19 -1.07
N GLY A 74 0.05 27.02 -0.44
CA GLY A 74 -0.16 26.79 0.98
C GLY A 74 -1.62 26.86 1.41
N ASP A 75 -2.56 26.58 0.49
CA ASP A 75 -3.99 26.61 0.79
C ASP A 75 -4.56 25.29 1.34
N GLY A 76 -3.71 24.24 1.41
CA GLY A 76 -4.06 22.91 1.91
C GLY A 76 -4.90 22.08 0.95
N GLN A 77 -4.90 22.43 -0.35
CA GLN A 77 -5.68 21.77 -1.39
C GLN A 77 -4.77 21.36 -2.55
N PHE A 78 -5.20 20.38 -3.33
CA PHE A 78 -4.53 20.07 -4.59
C PHE A 78 -5.16 20.87 -5.73
N ASN A 79 -4.34 21.64 -6.42
CA ASN A 79 -4.68 22.19 -7.71
C ASN A 79 -4.48 21.18 -8.85
N ASP A 80 -4.79 21.54 -10.09
CA ASP A 80 -4.67 20.61 -11.23
C ASP A 80 -3.22 20.18 -11.52
N THR A 81 -2.24 21.03 -11.21
CA THR A 81 -0.81 20.69 -11.38
C THR A 81 -0.37 19.65 -10.35
N ASP A 82 -0.80 19.81 -9.10
CA ASP A 82 -0.50 18.85 -8.04
C ASP A 82 -1.11 17.48 -8.36
N ARG A 83 -2.39 17.45 -8.77
CA ARG A 83 -3.05 16.21 -9.18
C ARG A 83 -2.34 15.53 -10.34
N ALA A 84 -1.97 16.29 -11.37
CA ALA A 84 -1.26 15.75 -12.52
C ALA A 84 0.11 15.17 -12.14
N ALA A 85 0.84 15.81 -11.23
CA ALA A 85 2.14 15.32 -10.76
C ALA A 85 2.01 14.00 -9.98
N ILE A 86 1.00 13.89 -9.11
CA ILE A 86 0.74 12.65 -8.36
C ILE A 86 0.31 11.54 -9.32
N ILE A 87 -0.67 11.81 -10.20
CA ILE A 87 -1.17 10.81 -11.18
C ILE A 87 -0.03 10.29 -12.04
N GLU A 88 0.83 11.17 -12.55
CA GLU A 88 1.98 10.76 -13.36
C GLU A 88 2.93 9.85 -12.58
N GLY A 89 3.25 10.20 -11.32
CA GLY A 89 4.12 9.39 -10.47
C GLY A 89 3.54 8.02 -10.14
N GLU A 90 2.22 7.96 -9.89
CA GLU A 90 1.56 6.75 -9.40
C GLU A 90 1.08 5.80 -10.52
N THR A 91 0.92 6.29 -11.76
CA THR A 91 0.31 5.51 -12.84
C THR A 91 1.20 5.31 -14.08
N ASN A 92 2.28 6.08 -14.22
CA ASN A 92 3.22 5.91 -15.32
C ASN A 92 4.22 4.77 -15.04
N TRP A 93 3.69 3.57 -14.93
CA TRP A 93 4.46 2.37 -14.60
C TRP A 93 5.38 1.94 -15.74
N ASP A 94 6.55 1.46 -15.40
CA ASP A 94 7.39 0.77 -16.39
C ASP A 94 6.74 -0.55 -16.85
N SER A 95 7.27 -1.13 -17.94
CA SER A 95 6.63 -2.30 -18.56
C SER A 95 6.66 -3.56 -17.68
N ALA A 96 7.55 -3.65 -16.71
CA ALA A 96 7.73 -4.82 -15.85
C ALA A 96 6.91 -4.71 -14.54
N TYR A 97 6.55 -3.49 -14.13
CA TYR A 97 5.80 -3.27 -12.90
C TYR A 97 4.31 -3.60 -13.09
N LYS A 98 3.76 -4.35 -12.14
CA LYS A 98 2.36 -4.82 -12.16
C LYS A 98 1.43 -3.98 -11.25
N GLY A 99 1.93 -2.91 -10.66
CA GLY A 99 1.15 -2.06 -9.75
C GLY A 99 0.83 -2.73 -8.42
N ASP A 100 1.61 -3.73 -8.01
CA ASP A 100 1.37 -4.50 -6.78
C ASP A 100 -0.03 -5.13 -6.69
N VAL A 101 -0.74 -5.20 -7.83
CA VAL A 101 -2.08 -5.79 -7.97
C VAL A 101 -2.00 -7.10 -8.74
N TYR A 102 -2.45 -8.16 -8.10
CA TYR A 102 -2.35 -9.53 -8.64
C TYR A 102 -3.72 -10.17 -8.65
N LEU A 103 -4.19 -10.52 -9.85
CA LEU A 103 -5.43 -11.23 -10.08
C LEU A 103 -5.15 -12.69 -10.43
N GLU A 104 -5.86 -13.61 -9.79
CA GLU A 104 -5.82 -15.03 -10.09
C GLU A 104 -7.22 -15.52 -10.44
N PHE A 105 -7.34 -16.26 -11.53
CA PHE A 105 -8.58 -16.90 -11.97
C PHE A 105 -8.30 -18.33 -12.44
N ALA A 106 -9.10 -19.28 -11.99
CA ALA A 106 -8.96 -20.71 -12.32
C ALA A 106 -7.54 -21.26 -12.04
N GLY A 107 -6.88 -20.77 -10.97
CA GLY A 107 -5.55 -21.22 -10.55
C GLY A 107 -4.40 -20.67 -11.39
N GLN A 108 -4.63 -19.61 -12.16
CA GLN A 108 -3.61 -18.95 -12.99
C GLN A 108 -3.63 -17.44 -12.79
N ASP A 109 -2.43 -16.82 -12.81
CA ASP A 109 -2.30 -15.37 -12.84
C ASP A 109 -3.01 -14.80 -14.07
N TYR A 110 -3.83 -13.78 -13.87
CA TYR A 110 -4.60 -13.13 -14.93
C TYR A 110 -4.05 -11.74 -15.19
N PRO A 111 -3.62 -11.43 -16.42
CA PRO A 111 -3.00 -10.15 -16.75
C PRO A 111 -3.97 -8.97 -16.63
N LEU A 112 -3.54 -7.93 -15.97
CA LEU A 112 -4.21 -6.63 -15.91
C LEU A 112 -3.56 -5.64 -16.87
N GLY A 113 -4.34 -4.69 -17.35
CA GLY A 113 -3.89 -3.58 -18.19
C GLY A 113 -3.15 -2.51 -17.40
N ARG A 114 -2.99 -1.35 -18.03
CA ARG A 114 -2.40 -0.16 -17.40
C ARG A 114 -3.47 0.63 -16.68
N PRO A 115 -3.09 1.45 -15.67
CA PRO A 115 -4.02 2.33 -14.99
C PRO A 115 -4.74 3.26 -15.96
N GLU A 116 -6.05 3.34 -15.83
CA GLU A 116 -6.94 4.23 -16.55
C GLU A 116 -7.81 5.00 -15.55
N ALA A 117 -8.45 6.09 -15.98
CA ALA A 117 -9.38 6.89 -15.19
C ALA A 117 -8.82 7.34 -13.83
N ALA A 118 -7.52 7.61 -13.77
CA ALA A 118 -6.86 7.96 -12.51
C ALA A 118 -7.38 9.28 -11.94
N ALA A 119 -7.59 9.30 -10.63
CA ALA A 119 -8.00 10.47 -9.86
C ALA A 119 -7.21 10.56 -8.55
N VAL A 120 -7.09 11.78 -8.01
CA VAL A 120 -6.40 12.04 -6.74
C VAL A 120 -7.27 12.94 -5.87
N THR A 121 -7.39 12.59 -4.62
CA THR A 121 -8.04 13.40 -3.58
C THR A 121 -7.14 13.54 -2.35
N LEU A 122 -7.38 14.59 -1.58
CA LEU A 122 -6.77 14.78 -0.27
C LEU A 122 -7.90 14.67 0.77
N ASN A 123 -7.93 13.53 1.48
CA ASN A 123 -8.96 13.25 2.47
C ASN A 123 -8.32 13.12 3.85
N ASN A 124 -8.76 13.91 4.83
CA ASN A 124 -8.24 13.90 6.20
C ASN A 124 -6.69 14.05 6.25
N ASN A 125 -6.12 14.90 5.39
CA ASN A 125 -4.68 15.09 5.21
C ASN A 125 -3.92 13.84 4.73
N GLN A 126 -4.60 12.91 4.08
CA GLN A 126 -4.00 11.75 3.45
C GLN A 126 -4.26 11.78 1.95
N VAL A 127 -3.24 11.50 1.15
CA VAL A 127 -3.36 11.37 -0.29
C VAL A 127 -4.07 10.06 -0.60
N GLU A 128 -5.14 10.14 -1.37
CA GLU A 128 -5.81 8.99 -1.95
C GLU A 128 -5.70 9.05 -3.47
N VAL A 129 -5.19 7.97 -4.07
CA VAL A 129 -5.08 7.79 -5.52
C VAL A 129 -6.01 6.66 -5.92
N SER A 130 -6.87 6.89 -6.89
CA SER A 130 -7.74 5.86 -7.46
C SER A 130 -7.49 5.69 -8.95
N PHE A 131 -7.65 4.48 -9.45
CA PHE A 131 -7.51 4.15 -10.87
C PHE A 131 -8.18 2.81 -11.18
N ASP A 132 -8.42 2.58 -12.45
CA ASP A 132 -9.00 1.36 -12.99
C ASP A 132 -7.94 0.54 -13.72
N LEU A 133 -7.99 -0.79 -13.56
CA LEU A 133 -7.12 -1.74 -14.25
C LEU A 133 -8.00 -2.65 -15.12
N PRO A 134 -8.09 -2.41 -16.43
CA PRO A 134 -8.85 -3.28 -17.31
C PRO A 134 -8.22 -4.67 -17.39
N LEU A 135 -9.02 -5.70 -17.43
CA LEU A 135 -8.57 -7.06 -17.70
C LEU A 135 -8.13 -7.17 -19.17
N SER A 136 -7.14 -8.02 -19.44
CA SER A 136 -6.71 -8.31 -20.82
C SER A 136 -7.85 -8.87 -21.69
N GLN A 137 -8.80 -9.59 -21.09
CA GLN A 137 -10.07 -10.02 -21.65
C GLN A 137 -11.10 -10.12 -20.50
N PRO A 138 -12.37 -9.77 -20.72
CA PRO A 138 -13.41 -10.01 -19.73
C PRO A 138 -13.54 -11.49 -19.37
N ILE A 139 -13.84 -11.78 -18.11
CA ILE A 139 -14.00 -13.15 -17.59
C ILE A 139 -15.38 -13.37 -16.99
N ARG A 140 -15.94 -14.56 -17.22
CA ARG A 140 -17.20 -14.99 -16.61
C ARG A 140 -16.93 -15.80 -15.35
N ILE A 141 -17.44 -15.33 -14.23
CA ILE A 141 -17.18 -15.90 -12.90
C ILE A 141 -18.29 -16.87 -12.52
N GLU A 142 -18.54 -17.91 -13.33
CA GLU A 142 -19.60 -18.92 -13.04
C GLU A 142 -19.01 -20.22 -12.49
N THR A 143 -17.75 -20.50 -12.76
CA THR A 143 -17.16 -21.82 -12.52
C THR A 143 -15.99 -21.81 -11.54
N ALA A 144 -15.42 -20.66 -11.27
CA ALA A 144 -14.28 -20.52 -10.37
C ALA A 144 -14.27 -19.10 -9.74
N PRO A 145 -13.84 -18.98 -8.48
CA PRO A 145 -13.67 -17.68 -7.86
C PRO A 145 -12.52 -16.90 -8.51
N VAL A 146 -12.60 -15.58 -8.41
CA VAL A 146 -11.48 -14.67 -8.65
C VAL A 146 -10.84 -14.36 -7.31
N PHE A 147 -9.50 -14.37 -7.27
CA PHE A 147 -8.72 -13.97 -6.11
C PHE A 147 -7.91 -12.74 -6.48
N LEU A 148 -8.06 -11.70 -5.69
CA LEU A 148 -7.31 -10.44 -5.83
C LEU A 148 -6.44 -10.24 -4.60
N ARG A 149 -5.15 -9.94 -4.81
CA ARG A 149 -4.18 -9.62 -3.75
C ARG A 149 -3.46 -8.33 -4.09
N LEU A 150 -3.17 -7.55 -3.06
CA LEU A 150 -2.31 -6.39 -3.17
C LEU A 150 -1.06 -6.62 -2.31
N TYR A 151 0.11 -6.59 -2.92
CA TYR A 151 1.36 -6.74 -2.19
C TYR A 151 2.57 -6.26 -3.01
N ASP A 152 3.52 -5.63 -2.33
CA ASP A 152 4.86 -5.42 -2.89
C ASP A 152 5.69 -6.69 -2.68
N PRO A 153 6.30 -7.27 -3.73
CA PRO A 153 7.12 -8.47 -3.63
C PRO A 153 8.25 -8.40 -2.59
N PHE A 154 8.73 -7.20 -2.26
CA PHE A 154 9.81 -6.97 -1.31
C PHE A 154 9.32 -6.54 0.07
N PHE A 155 8.01 -6.37 0.25
CA PHE A 155 7.38 -5.91 1.48
C PHE A 155 7.87 -4.53 1.94
N TYR A 156 8.23 -3.67 0.99
CA TYR A 156 8.51 -2.26 1.25
C TYR A 156 7.21 -1.49 1.50
N TYR A 157 6.16 -1.82 0.72
CA TYR A 157 4.78 -1.40 0.92
C TYR A 157 4.00 -2.49 1.63
N ALA A 158 3.25 -2.11 2.67
CA ALA A 158 2.24 -2.95 3.32
C ALA A 158 0.85 -2.45 2.94
N TYR A 159 0.10 -3.29 2.24
CA TYR A 159 -1.28 -3.03 1.87
C TYR A 159 -2.22 -3.69 2.87
N THR A 160 -3.15 -2.91 3.42
CA THR A 160 -4.29 -3.42 4.19
C THR A 160 -5.54 -3.24 3.34
N ILE A 161 -6.26 -4.31 3.03
CA ILE A 161 -7.49 -4.20 2.27
C ILE A 161 -8.62 -3.82 3.22
N VAL A 162 -9.16 -2.62 3.03
CA VAL A 162 -10.27 -2.11 3.81
C VAL A 162 -11.58 -2.17 3.01
N PRO A 163 -12.75 -2.31 3.67
CA PRO A 163 -14.02 -2.32 2.98
C PRO A 163 -14.22 -1.05 2.15
N PRO A 164 -14.87 -1.13 0.98
CA PRO A 164 -15.24 0.04 0.20
C PRO A 164 -16.16 0.96 1.00
N THR A 165 -16.05 2.27 0.77
CA THR A 165 -16.87 3.28 1.46
C THR A 165 -18.33 3.19 1.03
N ASP A 166 -18.55 2.88 -0.25
CA ASP A 166 -19.86 2.55 -0.78
C ASP A 166 -19.88 1.07 -1.20
N PRO A 167 -20.97 0.34 -0.96
CA PRO A 167 -21.12 -1.01 -1.49
C PRO A 167 -20.94 -0.94 -3.00
N THR A 168 -19.98 -1.66 -3.53
CA THR A 168 -19.82 -1.79 -4.97
C THR A 168 -21.10 -2.40 -5.54
N ASP A 169 -21.57 -1.86 -6.66
CA ASP A 169 -22.70 -2.40 -7.42
C ASP A 169 -22.30 -3.75 -8.05
N LEU A 170 -22.13 -4.76 -7.20
CA LEU A 170 -21.95 -6.13 -7.67
C LEU A 170 -23.27 -6.64 -8.24
N PRO A 171 -23.25 -7.49 -9.27
CA PRO A 171 -24.42 -8.26 -9.68
C PRO A 171 -25.04 -8.99 -8.48
N GLU A 172 -26.38 -9.15 -8.50
CA GLU A 172 -27.14 -9.72 -7.36
C GLU A 172 -26.68 -11.12 -6.93
N ASP A 173 -26.11 -11.87 -7.85
CA ASP A 173 -25.57 -13.21 -7.65
C ASP A 173 -24.08 -13.24 -7.32
N CYS A 174 -23.45 -12.07 -7.19
CA CYS A 174 -22.03 -11.95 -6.88
C CYS A 174 -21.79 -11.44 -5.46
N GLN A 175 -20.72 -11.91 -4.84
CA GLN A 175 -20.25 -11.41 -3.55
C GLN A 175 -18.72 -11.31 -3.53
N ALA A 176 -18.21 -10.26 -2.91
CA ALA A 176 -16.79 -10.09 -2.61
C ALA A 176 -16.55 -10.20 -1.11
N GLN A 177 -15.57 -10.98 -0.71
CA GLN A 177 -15.18 -11.19 0.67
C GLN A 177 -13.70 -10.86 0.87
N ILE A 178 -13.39 -10.03 1.84
CA ILE A 178 -12.01 -9.80 2.29
C ILE A 178 -11.64 -10.94 3.25
N VAL A 179 -10.57 -11.65 2.94
CA VAL A 179 -9.94 -12.66 3.79
C VAL A 179 -8.64 -12.06 4.32
N PRO A 180 -8.63 -11.58 5.56
CA PRO A 180 -7.43 -10.98 6.12
C PRO A 180 -6.33 -12.02 6.31
N PHE A 181 -5.10 -11.58 6.17
CA PHE A 181 -3.94 -12.40 6.48
C PHE A 181 -3.87 -12.66 7.99
N GLU A 182 -3.90 -13.93 8.37
CA GLU A 182 -3.72 -14.37 9.75
C GLU A 182 -2.38 -15.11 9.89
N PRO A 183 -1.34 -14.48 10.49
CA PRO A 183 -0.02 -15.06 10.57
C PRO A 183 0.00 -16.29 11.48
N ASN A 184 0.54 -17.39 10.99
CA ASN A 184 0.93 -18.53 11.82
C ASN A 184 2.33 -18.28 12.43
N ALA A 185 2.84 -19.22 13.23
CA ALA A 185 4.14 -19.06 13.90
C ALA A 185 5.34 -18.91 12.93
N ALA A 186 5.26 -19.53 11.74
CA ALA A 186 6.31 -19.41 10.73
C ALA A 186 6.25 -18.04 10.03
N ASP A 187 5.04 -17.54 9.75
CA ASP A 187 4.80 -16.21 9.16
C ASP A 187 5.24 -15.11 10.13
N SER A 188 4.92 -15.25 11.42
CA SER A 188 5.37 -14.31 12.45
C SER A 188 6.90 -14.26 12.53
N ALA A 189 7.58 -15.42 12.47
CA ALA A 189 9.04 -15.47 12.45
C ALA A 189 9.64 -14.88 11.17
N LEU A 190 8.94 -14.94 10.04
CA LEU A 190 9.33 -14.26 8.82
C LEU A 190 9.17 -12.76 8.95
N GLN A 191 8.03 -12.28 9.46
CA GLN A 191 7.78 -10.85 9.71
C GLN A 191 8.83 -10.25 10.65
N ASP A 192 9.22 -10.97 11.71
CA ASP A 192 10.28 -10.53 12.62
C ASP A 192 11.64 -10.39 11.91
N LYS A 193 11.95 -11.28 10.97
CA LYS A 193 13.17 -11.18 10.16
C LYS A 193 13.11 -9.99 9.19
N LEU A 194 11.97 -9.76 8.55
CA LEU A 194 11.77 -8.62 7.66
C LEU A 194 11.89 -7.30 8.43
N ALA A 195 11.28 -7.23 9.61
CA ALA A 195 11.38 -6.07 10.49
C ALA A 195 12.80 -5.78 11.00
N ALA A 196 13.69 -6.78 11.01
CA ALA A 196 15.08 -6.64 11.41
C ALA A 196 16.03 -6.25 10.27
N LEU A 197 15.55 -6.18 9.01
CA LEU A 197 16.33 -5.71 7.87
C LEU A 197 16.68 -4.22 8.04
N GLY A 198 17.83 -3.82 7.56
CA GLY A 198 18.17 -2.40 7.42
C GLY A 198 17.37 -1.75 6.29
N ARG A 199 17.33 -0.43 6.27
CA ARG A 199 16.54 0.37 5.31
C ARG A 199 16.87 0.03 3.84
N GLU A 200 18.11 -0.25 3.55
CA GLU A 200 18.60 -0.55 2.18
C GLU A 200 18.74 -2.07 1.92
N ASP A 201 18.37 -2.90 2.91
CA ASP A 201 18.49 -4.34 2.76
C ASP A 201 17.27 -4.90 2.03
N MET A 202 17.52 -5.89 1.18
CA MET A 202 16.45 -6.61 0.48
C MET A 202 16.20 -7.97 1.15
N PRO A 203 14.95 -8.43 1.21
CA PRO A 203 14.65 -9.78 1.68
C PRO A 203 15.43 -10.83 0.90
N ALA A 204 16.02 -11.80 1.62
CA ALA A 204 16.76 -12.90 1.00
C ALA A 204 15.85 -13.86 0.19
N VAL A 205 14.56 -13.85 0.48
CA VAL A 205 13.53 -14.63 -0.22
C VAL A 205 12.69 -13.67 -1.05
N GLY A 206 12.52 -13.94 -2.33
CA GLY A 206 11.66 -13.15 -3.21
C GLY A 206 10.18 -13.37 -2.90
N ASN A 207 9.36 -12.38 -3.26
CA ASN A 207 7.91 -12.43 -3.17
C ASN A 207 7.35 -12.63 -1.74
N VAL A 208 8.05 -12.09 -0.75
CA VAL A 208 7.66 -12.19 0.68
C VAL A 208 6.35 -11.46 0.98
N GLY A 209 6.05 -10.36 0.26
CA GLY A 209 4.81 -9.63 0.42
C GLY A 209 3.57 -10.48 0.18
N ARG A 210 3.61 -11.40 -0.79
CA ARG A 210 2.49 -12.33 -1.04
C ARG A 210 2.15 -13.17 0.19
N LEU A 211 3.14 -13.53 1.00
CA LEU A 211 2.96 -14.35 2.20
C LEU A 211 2.35 -13.56 3.37
N CYS A 212 2.27 -12.25 3.24
CA CYS A 212 1.77 -11.35 4.27
C CYS A 212 0.58 -10.51 3.79
N SER A 213 -0.03 -10.86 2.63
CA SER A 213 -1.10 -10.06 2.03
C SER A 213 -2.48 -10.58 2.36
N ASP A 214 -3.41 -9.66 2.56
CA ASP A 214 -4.84 -9.95 2.51
C ASP A 214 -5.26 -10.44 1.12
N GLU A 215 -6.41 -11.09 1.04
CA GLU A 215 -7.01 -11.56 -0.20
C GLU A 215 -8.46 -11.10 -0.32
N VAL A 216 -8.88 -10.69 -1.51
CA VAL A 216 -10.29 -10.53 -1.84
C VAL A 216 -10.72 -11.69 -2.71
N GLN A 217 -11.77 -12.39 -2.28
CA GLN A 217 -12.40 -13.46 -3.03
C GLN A 217 -13.71 -12.96 -3.63
N LEU A 218 -13.83 -12.99 -4.95
CA LEU A 218 -15.05 -12.69 -5.68
C LEU A 218 -15.65 -13.97 -6.24
N THR A 219 -16.91 -14.23 -5.91
CA THR A 219 -17.68 -15.38 -6.37
C THR A 219 -19.01 -14.93 -6.95
N CYS A 220 -19.50 -15.59 -7.99
CA CYS A 220 -20.82 -15.40 -8.58
C CYS A 220 -21.50 -16.78 -8.77
N GLY A 221 -22.85 -16.83 -8.64
CA GLY A 221 -23.64 -18.05 -8.85
C GLY A 221 -24.48 -18.48 -7.69
#